data_bdce23c311f425cb65c0be6b1fde9b79
#
_entry.id   bdce23c311f425cb65c0be6b1fde9b79
#
_cell.length_a   1.000
_cell.length_b   1.000
_cell.length_c   1.000
_cell.angle_alpha   90.00
_cell.angle_beta   90.00
_cell.angle_gamma   90.00
#
_symmetry.space_group_name_H-M   'P 1'
#
loop_
_entity.id
_entity.type
_entity.pdbx_description
1 polymer ?
#
loop_
_entity_poly.entity_id
_entity_poly.type
_entity_poly.pdbx_seq_one_letter_code
_entity_poly.pdbx_strand_id
1 'polypeptide(L)'
;MSRLGKLVRRIKSGEPIVVVSGLPRSGTSMTMKMLEAGGMQPVTDEVRSADEDNPRGYFEDERVKDLGHMEDRSWLRAARGKVIKVVSSLLQHLPDDNFYKVIFMRRNLHEVLASQAKMLDRRGEAAQTSDNELIKMFESHLEKVEFQLRFRPWFDVLFVDHRSALQDPAGAARQINEFLGGKLDERRMAEAVDPNLYRNRAENLDPPKRSGS
;
A
#
# COMPACT_ATOMS: atom_id res chain seq x y z
N MET A 1 -7.38 -19.27 13.89
CA MET A 1 -6.16 -20.11 14.06
C MET A 1 -5.41 -19.72 15.31
N SER A 2 -4.84 -20.70 16.05
CA SER A 2 -4.04 -20.41 17.23
C SER A 2 -2.72 -19.72 16.87
N ARG A 3 -2.11 -18.98 17.84
CA ARG A 3 -0.78 -18.36 17.67
C ARG A 3 0.28 -19.38 17.21
N LEU A 4 0.17 -20.62 17.69
CA LEU A 4 1.04 -21.73 17.33
C LEU A 4 0.91 -22.11 15.84
N GLY A 5 -0.30 -22.14 15.29
CA GLY A 5 -0.53 -22.44 13.89
C GLY A 5 0.07 -21.40 12.92
N LYS A 6 0.01 -20.11 13.29
CA LYS A 6 0.69 -19.04 12.53
C LYS A 6 2.23 -19.20 12.59
N LEU A 7 2.77 -19.55 13.76
CA LEU A 7 4.21 -19.76 13.94
C LEU A 7 4.73 -20.94 13.09
N VAL A 8 4.03 -22.09 13.11
CA VAL A 8 4.40 -23.26 12.30
C VAL A 8 4.37 -22.94 10.81
N ARG A 9 3.35 -22.21 10.33
CA ARG A 9 3.26 -21.79 8.94
C ARG A 9 4.42 -20.86 8.56
N ARG A 10 4.74 -19.88 9.40
CA ARG A 10 5.86 -18.96 9.21
C ARG A 10 7.20 -19.70 9.06
N ILE A 11 7.44 -20.72 9.89
CA ILE A 11 8.66 -21.55 9.80
C ILE A 11 8.70 -22.32 8.46
N LYS A 12 7.57 -22.89 8.02
CA LYS A 12 7.48 -23.67 6.77
C LYS A 12 7.61 -22.81 5.52
N SER A 13 7.12 -21.57 5.55
CA SER A 13 7.10 -20.67 4.38
C SER A 13 8.43 -19.92 4.20
N GLY A 14 9.40 -20.03 5.14
CA GLY A 14 10.64 -19.27 5.11
C GLY A 14 10.45 -17.80 5.51
N GLU A 15 11.35 -16.92 5.05
CA GLU A 15 11.22 -15.47 5.33
C GLU A 15 9.92 -14.90 4.77
N PRO A 16 9.25 -14.01 5.50
CA PRO A 16 8.02 -13.39 5.02
C PRO A 16 8.30 -12.49 3.80
N ILE A 17 7.33 -12.43 2.90
CA ILE A 17 7.29 -11.38 1.89
C ILE A 17 6.66 -10.16 2.54
N VAL A 18 7.34 -9.01 2.50
CA VAL A 18 6.74 -7.76 2.94
C VAL A 18 5.90 -7.17 1.81
N VAL A 19 4.66 -6.83 2.11
CA VAL A 19 3.72 -6.27 1.13
C VAL A 19 3.32 -4.88 1.58
N VAL A 20 3.57 -3.87 0.76
CA VAL A 20 2.97 -2.55 0.93
C VAL A 20 1.72 -2.47 0.08
N SER A 21 0.57 -2.22 0.72
CA SER A 21 -0.74 -2.21 0.06
C SER A 21 -1.62 -1.04 0.50
N GLY A 22 -2.72 -0.88 -0.20
CA GLY A 22 -3.74 0.15 0.00
C GLY A 22 -4.45 0.48 -1.31
N LEU A 23 -5.36 1.43 -1.27
CA LEU A 23 -5.92 2.01 -2.49
C LEU A 23 -4.83 2.73 -3.30
N PRO A 24 -4.98 2.86 -4.63
CA PRO A 24 -4.18 3.82 -5.38
C PRO A 24 -4.22 5.19 -4.72
N ARG A 25 -3.11 5.91 -4.67
CA ARG A 25 -2.99 7.25 -4.05
C ARG A 25 -3.11 7.28 -2.52
N SER A 26 -3.01 6.15 -1.83
CA SER A 26 -3.05 6.08 -0.36
C SER A 26 -1.69 6.27 0.34
N GLY A 27 -0.60 6.50 -0.42
CA GLY A 27 0.74 6.68 0.16
C GLY A 27 1.63 5.43 0.09
N THR A 28 1.25 4.42 -0.67
CA THR A 28 2.04 3.18 -0.83
C THR A 28 3.45 3.44 -1.36
N SER A 29 3.64 4.37 -2.31
CA SER A 29 4.98 4.72 -2.82
C SER A 29 5.86 5.41 -1.76
N MET A 30 5.27 6.22 -0.87
CA MET A 30 5.98 6.80 0.27
C MET A 30 6.52 5.70 1.20
N THR A 31 5.65 4.75 1.53
CA THR A 31 6.02 3.62 2.40
C THR A 31 7.08 2.72 1.76
N MET A 32 7.00 2.46 0.45
CA MET A 32 8.07 1.75 -0.27
C MET A 32 9.41 2.46 -0.14
N LYS A 33 9.43 3.81 -0.28
CA LYS A 33 10.63 4.63 -0.09
C LYS A 33 11.18 4.54 1.33
N MET A 34 10.31 4.61 2.34
CA MET A 34 10.73 4.43 3.73
C MET A 34 11.46 3.09 3.92
N LEU A 35 10.87 2.00 3.41
CA LEU A 35 11.43 0.66 3.54
C LEU A 35 12.76 0.50 2.80
N GLU A 36 12.85 1.02 1.57
CA GLU A 36 14.10 1.04 0.79
C GLU A 36 15.20 1.82 1.52
N ALA A 37 14.89 3.03 1.99
CA ALA A 37 15.84 3.85 2.74
C ALA A 37 16.28 3.20 4.06
N GLY A 38 15.38 2.43 4.69
CA GLY A 38 15.67 1.63 5.87
C GLY A 38 16.49 0.36 5.59
N GLY A 39 16.81 0.07 4.33
CA GLY A 39 17.66 -1.05 3.94
C GLY A 39 16.90 -2.29 3.44
N MET A 40 15.59 -2.22 3.22
CA MET A 40 14.83 -3.33 2.64
C MET A 40 14.88 -3.28 1.11
N GLN A 41 15.18 -4.40 0.48
CA GLN A 41 15.25 -4.50 -0.97
C GLN A 41 13.84 -4.53 -1.59
N PRO A 42 13.46 -3.56 -2.45
CA PRO A 42 12.22 -3.64 -3.22
C PRO A 42 12.36 -4.63 -4.38
N VAL A 43 11.24 -5.27 -4.73
CA VAL A 43 11.09 -5.99 -5.99
C VAL A 43 10.43 -5.05 -6.98
N THR A 44 11.14 -4.72 -8.05
CA THR A 44 10.69 -3.84 -9.13
C THR A 44 11.32 -4.29 -10.44
N ASP A 45 10.63 -4.06 -11.54
CA ASP A 45 11.13 -4.30 -12.89
C ASP A 45 11.74 -3.06 -13.55
N GLU A 46 11.69 -1.90 -12.87
CA GLU A 46 12.18 -0.61 -13.34
C GLU A 46 11.55 -0.11 -14.65
N VAL A 47 10.49 -0.75 -15.12
CA VAL A 47 9.82 -0.39 -16.39
C VAL A 47 9.18 0.99 -16.31
N ARG A 48 8.60 1.34 -15.15
CA ARG A 48 7.95 2.62 -14.95
C ARG A 48 8.85 3.60 -14.20
N SER A 49 9.37 4.58 -14.94
CA SER A 49 10.18 5.67 -14.39
C SER A 49 9.36 6.65 -13.53
N ALA A 50 10.07 7.48 -12.76
CA ALA A 50 9.48 8.57 -12.01
C ALA A 50 8.83 9.60 -12.95
N ASP A 51 7.70 10.18 -12.54
CA ASP A 51 6.99 11.26 -13.24
C ASP A 51 6.47 12.31 -12.23
N GLU A 52 5.72 13.33 -12.72
CA GLU A 52 5.17 14.39 -11.87
C GLU A 52 4.16 13.87 -10.83
N ASP A 53 3.48 12.76 -11.11
CA ASP A 53 2.52 12.14 -10.18
C ASP A 53 3.22 11.32 -9.10
N ASN A 54 4.41 10.80 -9.40
CA ASN A 54 5.26 10.09 -8.46
C ASN A 54 6.74 10.37 -8.76
N PRO A 55 7.26 11.56 -8.38
CA PRO A 55 8.62 12.01 -8.71
C PRO A 55 9.73 11.11 -8.16
N ARG A 56 9.38 10.20 -7.25
CA ARG A 56 10.35 9.29 -6.62
C ARG A 56 10.21 7.83 -7.09
N GLY A 57 9.49 7.59 -8.21
CA GLY A 57 9.30 6.27 -8.80
C GLY A 57 8.12 5.49 -8.20
N TYR A 58 7.72 4.45 -8.89
CA TYR A 58 6.49 3.72 -8.62
C TYR A 58 6.69 2.42 -7.83
N PHE A 59 7.89 1.85 -7.83
CA PHE A 59 8.15 0.55 -7.20
C PHE A 59 7.18 -0.53 -7.63
N GLU A 60 6.87 -0.56 -8.92
CA GLU A 60 5.95 -1.53 -9.50
C GLU A 60 6.73 -2.66 -10.16
N ASP A 61 6.10 -3.81 -10.23
CA ASP A 61 6.54 -4.98 -10.98
C ASP A 61 5.33 -5.44 -11.79
N GLU A 62 5.47 -5.52 -13.12
CA GLU A 62 4.36 -5.84 -14.03
C GLU A 62 3.71 -7.18 -13.69
N ARG A 63 4.50 -8.15 -13.20
CA ARG A 63 3.96 -9.45 -12.76
C ARG A 63 2.93 -9.33 -11.63
N VAL A 64 3.04 -8.28 -10.80
CA VAL A 64 2.04 -8.01 -9.74
C VAL A 64 0.69 -7.64 -10.35
N LYS A 65 0.67 -6.90 -11.48
CA LYS A 65 -0.58 -6.51 -12.15
C LYS A 65 -1.33 -7.73 -12.69
N ASP A 66 -0.59 -8.74 -13.10
CA ASP A 66 -1.13 -9.96 -13.68
C ASP A 66 -1.47 -11.05 -12.66
N LEU A 67 -1.29 -10.80 -11.35
CA LEU A 67 -1.55 -11.79 -10.29
C LEU A 67 -2.94 -12.45 -10.37
N GLY A 68 -3.95 -11.72 -10.86
CA GLY A 68 -5.31 -12.23 -11.02
C GLY A 68 -5.48 -13.22 -12.17
N HIS A 69 -4.61 -13.14 -13.17
CA HIS A 69 -4.69 -13.90 -14.44
C HIS A 69 -3.62 -14.98 -14.55
N MET A 70 -2.55 -14.91 -13.74
CA MET A 70 -1.48 -15.90 -13.74
C MET A 70 -1.90 -17.21 -13.10
N GLU A 71 -1.61 -18.33 -13.75
CA GLU A 71 -1.70 -19.66 -13.15
C GLU A 71 -0.49 -19.93 -12.23
N ASP A 72 0.72 -19.64 -12.71
CA ASP A 72 1.96 -19.81 -11.93
C ASP A 72 2.36 -18.51 -11.24
N ARG A 73 2.34 -18.51 -9.90
CA ARG A 73 2.78 -17.43 -9.02
C ARG A 73 4.03 -17.79 -8.23
N SER A 74 4.77 -18.81 -8.65
CA SER A 74 5.96 -19.33 -7.95
C SER A 74 7.09 -18.29 -7.85
N TRP A 75 7.14 -17.30 -8.75
CA TRP A 75 8.09 -16.20 -8.71
C TRP A 75 8.04 -15.40 -7.39
N LEU A 76 6.89 -15.38 -6.70
CA LEU A 76 6.76 -14.74 -5.39
C LEU A 76 7.71 -15.34 -4.35
N ARG A 77 8.13 -16.59 -4.51
CA ARG A 77 9.13 -17.20 -3.60
C ARG A 77 10.48 -16.47 -3.63
N ALA A 78 10.84 -15.86 -4.77
CA ALA A 78 12.04 -15.04 -4.91
C ALA A 78 11.91 -13.65 -4.26
N ALA A 79 10.69 -13.26 -3.86
CA ALA A 79 10.40 -12.04 -3.11
C ALA A 79 10.47 -12.23 -1.59
N ARG A 80 10.76 -13.44 -1.07
CA ARG A 80 10.93 -13.67 0.36
C ARG A 80 12.08 -12.85 0.92
N GLY A 81 11.88 -12.22 2.06
CA GLY A 81 12.82 -11.27 2.66
C GLY A 81 12.89 -9.90 1.99
N LYS A 82 12.10 -9.68 0.95
CA LYS A 82 12.03 -8.41 0.20
C LYS A 82 10.65 -7.77 0.35
N VAL A 83 10.52 -6.55 -0.18
CA VAL A 83 9.22 -5.84 -0.22
C VAL A 83 8.69 -5.73 -1.64
N ILE A 84 7.38 -6.00 -1.79
CA ILE A 84 6.62 -5.81 -3.02
C ILE A 84 5.47 -4.82 -2.79
N LYS A 85 5.13 -4.05 -3.81
CA LYS A 85 3.97 -3.16 -3.81
C LYS A 85 2.80 -3.86 -4.50
N VAL A 86 1.68 -4.04 -3.79
CA VAL A 86 0.49 -4.72 -4.30
C VAL A 86 -0.73 -3.85 -4.02
N VAL A 87 -1.46 -3.42 -5.06
CA VAL A 87 -2.71 -2.68 -4.85
C VAL A 87 -3.74 -3.56 -4.16
N SER A 88 -4.61 -2.95 -3.35
CA SER A 88 -5.51 -3.67 -2.45
C SER A 88 -6.42 -4.69 -3.14
N SER A 89 -6.83 -4.44 -4.39
CA SER A 89 -7.66 -5.35 -5.19
C SER A 89 -6.97 -6.67 -5.55
N LEU A 90 -5.64 -6.68 -5.59
CA LEU A 90 -4.84 -7.85 -5.96
C LEU A 90 -4.42 -8.72 -4.77
N LEU A 91 -4.60 -8.25 -3.52
CA LEU A 91 -4.23 -9.02 -2.32
C LEU A 91 -4.92 -10.39 -2.24
N GLN A 92 -6.14 -10.48 -2.79
CA GLN A 92 -6.90 -11.74 -2.82
C GLN A 92 -6.21 -12.84 -3.65
N HIS A 93 -5.35 -12.46 -4.59
CA HIS A 93 -4.65 -13.36 -5.51
C HIS A 93 -3.28 -13.81 -5.01
N LEU A 94 -2.83 -13.31 -3.85
CA LEU A 94 -1.60 -13.78 -3.22
C LEU A 94 -1.77 -15.22 -2.75
N PRO A 95 -0.91 -16.16 -3.19
CA PRO A 95 -1.03 -17.57 -2.86
C PRO A 95 -0.73 -17.85 -1.39
N ASP A 96 -1.28 -18.91 -0.86
CA ASP A 96 -1.17 -19.27 0.56
C ASP A 96 0.08 -20.11 0.92
N ASP A 97 0.97 -20.35 -0.05
CA ASP A 97 2.23 -21.07 0.13
C ASP A 97 3.37 -20.18 0.65
N ASN A 98 3.11 -18.87 0.81
CA ASN A 98 4.01 -17.91 1.44
C ASN A 98 3.38 -17.33 2.72
N PHE A 99 4.20 -16.64 3.51
CA PHE A 99 3.75 -15.84 4.63
C PHE A 99 4.01 -14.37 4.32
N TYR A 100 3.04 -13.50 4.59
CA TYR A 100 3.10 -12.10 4.22
C TYR A 100 2.98 -11.21 5.44
N LYS A 101 3.85 -10.21 5.55
CA LYS A 101 3.71 -9.06 6.43
C LYS A 101 3.19 -7.88 5.63
N VAL A 102 1.92 -7.55 5.80
CA VAL A 102 1.24 -6.52 5.03
C VAL A 102 1.24 -5.19 5.79
N ILE A 103 1.83 -4.16 5.22
CA ILE A 103 1.68 -2.77 5.66
C ILE A 103 0.58 -2.18 4.81
N PHE A 104 -0.59 -1.99 5.40
CA PHE A 104 -1.77 -1.51 4.70
C PHE A 104 -1.99 -0.02 4.96
N MET A 105 -1.78 0.79 3.91
CA MET A 105 -1.93 2.24 3.97
C MET A 105 -3.39 2.64 3.91
N ARG A 106 -3.84 3.37 4.93
CA ARG A 106 -5.16 4.01 4.99
C ARG A 106 -5.03 5.50 4.71
N ARG A 107 -5.95 6.04 3.95
CA ARG A 107 -6.05 7.46 3.69
C ARG A 107 -7.51 7.87 3.60
N ASN A 108 -7.82 9.11 3.97
CA ASN A 108 -9.13 9.69 3.79
C ASN A 108 -9.59 9.55 2.32
N LEU A 109 -10.80 9.03 2.09
CA LEU A 109 -11.28 8.70 0.74
C LEU A 109 -11.48 9.94 -0.13
N HIS A 110 -11.90 11.07 0.44
CA HIS A 110 -11.99 12.34 -0.30
C HIS A 110 -10.61 12.80 -0.79
N GLU A 111 -9.56 12.62 0.02
CA GLU A 111 -8.19 12.93 -0.41
C GLU A 111 -7.69 11.98 -1.50
N VAL A 112 -8.07 10.70 -1.44
CA VAL A 112 -7.76 9.72 -2.49
C VAL A 112 -8.41 10.15 -3.80
N LEU A 113 -9.71 10.47 -3.78
CA LEU A 113 -10.46 10.92 -4.95
C LEU A 113 -9.89 12.21 -5.54
N ALA A 114 -9.63 13.22 -4.71
CA ALA A 114 -9.05 14.48 -5.16
C ALA A 114 -7.66 14.27 -5.80
N SER A 115 -6.86 13.35 -5.26
CA SER A 115 -5.56 12.99 -5.85
C SER A 115 -5.70 12.22 -7.15
N GLN A 116 -6.72 11.39 -7.28
CA GLN A 116 -7.02 10.64 -8.50
C GLN A 116 -7.57 11.55 -9.60
N ALA A 117 -8.51 12.44 -9.26
CA ALA A 117 -9.07 13.42 -10.20
C ALA A 117 -7.98 14.28 -10.83
N LYS A 118 -7.04 14.82 -10.03
CA LYS A 118 -5.90 15.58 -10.56
C LYS A 118 -5.00 14.78 -11.50
N MET A 119 -4.85 13.48 -11.26
CA MET A 119 -4.07 12.61 -12.13
C MET A 119 -4.79 12.37 -13.46
N LEU A 120 -6.11 12.14 -13.43
CA LEU A 120 -6.93 11.96 -14.63
C LEU A 120 -6.97 13.23 -15.48
N ASP A 121 -7.16 14.40 -14.85
CA ASP A 121 -7.15 15.70 -15.52
C ASP A 121 -5.84 15.95 -16.27
N ARG A 122 -4.68 15.66 -15.67
CA ARG A 122 -3.38 15.77 -16.36
C ARG A 122 -3.22 14.82 -17.55
N ARG A 123 -3.94 13.69 -17.54
CA ARG A 123 -3.94 12.72 -18.64
C ARG A 123 -4.98 13.01 -19.69
N GLY A 124 -5.82 14.05 -19.50
CA GLY A 124 -6.94 14.35 -20.38
C GLY A 124 -8.07 13.32 -20.30
N GLU A 125 -8.13 12.55 -19.20
CA GLU A 125 -9.15 11.53 -18.96
C GLU A 125 -10.27 12.12 -18.09
N ALA A 126 -11.52 12.02 -18.51
CA ALA A 126 -12.66 12.49 -17.72
C ALA A 126 -13.10 11.44 -16.69
N ALA A 127 -13.45 11.87 -15.47
CA ALA A 127 -14.10 11.01 -14.50
C ALA A 127 -15.53 10.65 -14.99
N GLN A 128 -15.83 9.36 -15.09
CA GLN A 128 -17.12 8.88 -15.58
C GLN A 128 -18.14 8.62 -14.45
N THR A 129 -17.71 8.65 -13.20
CA THR A 129 -18.51 8.25 -12.03
C THR A 129 -18.52 9.38 -11.01
N SER A 130 -19.63 9.56 -10.30
CA SER A 130 -19.74 10.58 -9.25
C SER A 130 -18.87 10.23 -8.02
N ASP A 131 -18.37 11.24 -7.33
CA ASP A 131 -17.53 11.06 -6.13
C ASP A 131 -18.22 10.23 -5.04
N ASN A 132 -19.52 10.41 -4.86
CA ASN A 132 -20.30 9.66 -3.86
C ASN A 132 -20.39 8.16 -4.19
N GLU A 133 -20.53 7.81 -5.46
CA GLU A 133 -20.55 6.42 -5.89
C GLU A 133 -19.18 5.78 -5.74
N LEU A 134 -18.11 6.50 -6.10
CA LEU A 134 -16.74 6.04 -5.92
C LEU A 134 -16.39 5.83 -4.44
N ILE A 135 -16.83 6.71 -3.54
CA ILE A 135 -16.64 6.55 -2.10
C ILE A 135 -17.29 5.25 -1.63
N LYS A 136 -18.56 5.02 -1.95
CA LYS A 136 -19.27 3.78 -1.57
C LYS A 136 -18.60 2.52 -2.12
N MET A 137 -18.10 2.59 -3.36
CA MET A 137 -17.35 1.48 -3.95
C MET A 137 -16.06 1.22 -3.20
N PHE A 138 -15.31 2.26 -2.85
CA PHE A 138 -14.07 2.12 -2.09
C PHE A 138 -14.32 1.62 -0.65
N GLU A 139 -15.35 2.12 0.03
CA GLU A 139 -15.74 1.64 1.35
C GLU A 139 -16.06 0.14 1.32
N SER A 140 -16.95 -0.29 0.42
CA SER A 140 -17.29 -1.71 0.26
C SER A 140 -16.07 -2.57 -0.11
N HIS A 141 -15.18 -2.05 -0.97
CA HIS A 141 -13.93 -2.73 -1.30
C HIS A 141 -13.02 -2.88 -0.08
N LEU A 142 -12.80 -1.80 0.68
CA LEU A 142 -11.94 -1.80 1.86
C LEU A 142 -12.47 -2.75 2.94
N GLU A 143 -13.78 -2.79 3.18
CA GLU A 143 -14.39 -3.75 4.11
C GLU A 143 -14.06 -5.21 3.74
N LYS A 144 -14.20 -5.56 2.46
CA LYS A 144 -13.87 -6.90 1.95
C LYS A 144 -12.38 -7.22 2.11
N VAL A 145 -11.52 -6.26 1.79
CA VAL A 145 -10.06 -6.42 1.91
C VAL A 145 -9.66 -6.58 3.37
N GLU A 146 -10.17 -5.73 4.27
CA GLU A 146 -9.86 -5.81 5.69
C GLU A 146 -10.33 -7.13 6.31
N PHE A 147 -11.52 -7.60 5.90
CA PHE A 147 -11.99 -8.92 6.30
C PHE A 147 -10.99 -10.01 5.87
N GLN A 148 -10.56 -10.02 4.61
CA GLN A 148 -9.59 -11.00 4.11
C GLN A 148 -8.27 -10.94 4.89
N LEU A 149 -7.74 -9.75 5.13
CA LEU A 149 -6.49 -9.53 5.85
C LEU A 149 -6.54 -10.05 7.29
N ARG A 150 -7.70 -9.92 7.95
CA ARG A 150 -7.89 -10.40 9.34
C ARG A 150 -8.03 -11.91 9.44
N PHE A 151 -8.68 -12.53 8.47
CA PHE A 151 -9.11 -13.93 8.59
C PHE A 151 -8.21 -14.92 7.84
N ARG A 152 -7.43 -14.46 6.86
CA ARG A 152 -6.48 -15.35 6.18
C ARG A 152 -5.23 -15.58 7.05
N PRO A 153 -4.89 -16.83 7.36
CA PRO A 153 -3.82 -17.14 8.33
C PRO A 153 -2.40 -16.88 7.83
N TRP A 154 -2.22 -16.62 6.55
CA TRP A 154 -0.92 -16.30 5.96
C TRP A 154 -0.62 -14.81 5.92
N PHE A 155 -1.52 -13.97 6.43
CA PHE A 155 -1.31 -12.55 6.59
C PHE A 155 -1.08 -12.17 8.06
N ASP A 156 -0.02 -11.42 8.32
CA ASP A 156 0.09 -10.50 9.45
C ASP A 156 -0.06 -9.07 8.89
N VAL A 157 -0.80 -8.20 9.57
CA VAL A 157 -1.17 -6.89 9.02
C VAL A 157 -0.90 -5.80 10.02
N LEU A 158 -0.25 -4.74 9.52
CA LEU A 158 -0.14 -3.43 10.17
C LEU A 158 -0.90 -2.40 9.33
N PHE A 159 -1.87 -1.74 9.94
CA PHE A 159 -2.55 -0.60 9.33
C PHE A 159 -1.81 0.69 9.68
N VAL A 160 -1.47 1.48 8.67
CA VAL A 160 -0.77 2.75 8.82
C VAL A 160 -1.61 3.86 8.20
N ASP A 161 -1.92 4.89 8.98
CA ASP A 161 -2.62 6.06 8.47
C ASP A 161 -1.64 7.01 7.78
N HIS A 162 -1.97 7.40 6.55
CA HIS A 162 -1.13 8.24 5.70
C HIS A 162 -0.85 9.60 6.34
N ARG A 163 -1.89 10.25 6.92
CA ARG A 163 -1.76 11.57 7.55
C ARG A 163 -0.86 11.49 8.77
N SER A 164 -1.09 10.49 9.62
CA SER A 164 -0.26 10.25 10.81
C SER A 164 1.20 10.01 10.45
N ALA A 165 1.46 9.21 9.41
CA ALA A 165 2.84 8.94 8.94
C ALA A 165 3.53 10.20 8.40
N LEU A 166 2.79 11.17 7.83
CA LEU A 166 3.34 12.45 7.39
C LEU A 166 3.56 13.43 8.55
N GLN A 167 2.73 13.38 9.58
CA GLN A 167 2.84 14.23 10.76
C GLN A 167 3.94 13.78 11.72
N ASP A 168 4.11 12.47 11.86
CA ASP A 168 5.16 11.84 12.67
C ASP A 168 5.87 10.73 11.89
N PRO A 169 6.79 11.09 10.96
CA PRO A 169 7.54 10.11 10.20
C PRO A 169 8.39 9.17 11.07
N ALA A 170 8.92 9.69 12.19
CA ALA A 170 9.75 8.88 13.10
C ALA A 170 8.92 7.84 13.84
N GLY A 171 7.72 8.20 14.32
CA GLY A 171 6.79 7.25 14.94
C GLY A 171 6.31 6.21 13.95
N ALA A 172 5.98 6.59 12.71
CA ALA A 172 5.62 5.66 11.66
C ALA A 172 6.77 4.70 11.31
N ALA A 173 8.00 5.20 11.19
CA ALA A 173 9.18 4.38 10.93
C ALA A 173 9.40 3.35 12.04
N ARG A 174 9.30 3.75 13.30
CA ARG A 174 9.41 2.86 14.46
C ARG A 174 8.33 1.77 14.43
N GLN A 175 7.07 2.14 14.26
CA GLN A 175 5.95 1.21 14.20
C GLN A 175 6.12 0.16 13.11
N ILE A 176 6.52 0.60 11.91
CA ILE A 176 6.77 -0.28 10.77
C ILE A 176 7.96 -1.20 11.06
N ASN A 177 9.06 -0.66 11.59
CA ASN A 177 10.26 -1.43 11.90
C ASN A 177 9.99 -2.50 12.97
N GLU A 178 9.31 -2.17 14.06
CA GLU A 178 8.89 -3.12 15.10
C GLU A 178 8.02 -4.25 14.51
N PHE A 179 7.04 -3.89 13.67
CA PHE A 179 6.22 -4.88 12.97
C PHE A 179 7.06 -5.82 12.10
N LEU A 180 8.11 -5.32 11.44
CA LEU A 180 8.98 -6.10 10.57
C LEU A 180 10.07 -6.88 11.33
N GLY A 181 10.31 -6.59 12.59
CA GLY A 181 11.26 -7.32 13.43
C GLY A 181 12.50 -6.53 13.86
N GLY A 182 12.48 -5.19 13.70
CA GLY A 182 13.42 -4.28 14.33
C GLY A 182 14.81 -4.20 13.70
N LYS A 183 14.94 -4.47 12.38
CA LYS A 183 16.26 -4.54 11.71
C LYS A 183 16.52 -3.38 10.74
N LEU A 184 15.54 -2.48 10.57
CA LEU A 184 15.64 -1.38 9.61
C LEU A 184 16.20 -0.11 10.27
N ASP A 185 16.79 0.77 9.46
CA ASP A 185 17.25 2.09 9.90
C ASP A 185 16.06 3.07 9.95
N GLU A 186 15.49 3.25 11.15
CA GLU A 186 14.33 4.11 11.40
C GLU A 186 14.58 5.56 11.03
N ARG A 187 15.81 6.06 11.22
CA ARG A 187 16.15 7.43 10.90
C ARG A 187 16.08 7.66 9.38
N ARG A 188 16.70 6.78 8.61
CA ARG A 188 16.64 6.86 7.14
C ARG A 188 15.23 6.68 6.62
N MET A 189 14.44 5.81 7.24
CA MET A 189 13.02 5.66 6.91
C MET A 189 12.26 6.97 7.09
N ALA A 190 12.44 7.65 8.22
CA ALA A 190 11.78 8.92 8.51
C ALA A 190 12.21 10.04 7.56
N GLU A 191 13.51 10.16 7.28
CA GLU A 191 14.09 11.14 6.35
C GLU A 191 13.58 10.95 4.90
N ALA A 192 13.16 9.74 4.52
CA ALA A 192 12.60 9.47 3.19
C ALA A 192 11.19 10.04 2.99
N VAL A 193 10.49 10.40 4.06
CA VAL A 193 9.16 11.02 3.99
C VAL A 193 9.31 12.49 3.58
N ASP A 194 8.61 12.90 2.53
CA ASP A 194 8.58 14.29 2.06
C ASP A 194 7.19 14.90 2.31
N PRO A 195 7.06 15.75 3.33
CA PRO A 195 5.78 16.38 3.66
C PRO A 195 5.20 17.25 2.53
N ASN A 196 6.05 17.74 1.61
CA ASN A 196 5.61 18.58 0.49
C ASN A 196 4.81 17.81 -0.56
N LEU A 197 4.89 16.48 -0.56
CA LEU A 197 4.07 15.63 -1.43
C LEU A 197 2.62 15.49 -0.93
N TYR A 198 2.30 15.97 0.28
CA TYR A 198 0.92 16.03 0.80
C TYR A 198 0.15 17.23 0.24
N ARG A 199 -0.22 17.14 -1.03
CA ARG A 199 -0.84 18.25 -1.79
C ARG A 199 -2.37 18.33 -1.64
N ASN A 200 -3.03 17.23 -1.33
CA ASN A 200 -4.50 17.13 -1.23
C ASN A 200 -4.90 16.82 0.20
N ARG A 201 -5.11 17.86 1.01
CA ARG A 201 -5.53 17.75 2.42
C ARG A 201 -7.05 17.85 2.49
N ALA A 202 -7.69 17.02 3.30
CA ALA A 202 -9.15 17.05 3.49
C ALA A 202 -9.66 18.45 3.94
N GLU A 203 -8.85 19.18 4.70
CA GLU A 203 -9.13 20.52 5.18
C GLU A 203 -9.19 21.58 4.04
N ASN A 204 -8.56 21.29 2.91
CA ASN A 204 -8.48 22.17 1.75
C ASN A 204 -9.38 21.71 0.59
N LEU A 205 -10.18 20.66 0.81
CA LEU A 205 -11.15 20.20 -0.17
C LEU A 205 -12.46 20.96 0.07
N ASP A 206 -12.98 21.60 -0.98
CA ASP A 206 -14.29 22.24 -0.92
C ASP A 206 -15.34 21.24 -0.43
N PRO A 207 -16.26 21.63 0.46
CA PRO A 207 -17.37 20.77 0.84
C PRO A 207 -18.15 20.38 -0.43
N PRO A 208 -18.69 19.15 -0.49
CA PRO A 208 -19.42 18.70 -1.67
C PRO A 208 -20.52 19.73 -1.98
N LYS A 209 -20.52 20.25 -3.20
CA LYS A 209 -21.58 21.16 -3.67
C LYS A 209 -22.89 20.43 -3.44
N ARG A 210 -23.71 20.94 -2.51
CA ARG A 210 -25.08 20.46 -2.31
C ARG A 210 -25.76 20.63 -3.66
N SER A 211 -26.13 19.52 -4.29
CA SER A 211 -27.00 19.51 -5.44
C SER A 211 -28.28 20.23 -5.01
N GLY A 212 -28.45 21.45 -5.49
CA GLY A 212 -29.66 22.23 -5.29
C GLY A 212 -30.85 21.48 -5.85
N SER A 213 -31.90 21.61 -5.15
CA SER A 213 -33.28 21.15 -5.34
C SER A 213 -33.78 21.21 -6.77
#